data_1d58f470147fef6155a98540281551bd
#
_entry.id   1d58f470147fef6155a98540281551bd
#
_cell.length_a   1.000
_cell.length_b   1.000
_cell.length_c   1.000
_cell.angle_alpha   90.00
_cell.angle_beta   90.00
_cell.angle_gamma   90.00
#
_symmetry.space_group_name_H-M   'P 1'
#
loop_
_entity.id
_entity.type
_entity.pdbx_description
1 polymer ?
#
loop_
_entity_poly.entity_id
_entity_poly.type
_entity_poly.pdbx_seq_one_letter_code
_entity_poly.pdbx_strand_id
1 'polypeptide(L)'
;MGFSVIIPSRYASSRLPGKPLKDIAGKPMIQHVWEKAQLSGATRVIVATDHPEIEKVVKVFSGEVCLTSDKHNSGTERLAEVVTKLALPDDEIVVNIQGDEPLIPPVIVKQVAENLDKYQVNMATLSVKIDEAQELFNPNVVKVLTDKNGYVLYFSRAVIPWHRDQFSDVYQQPQKIEHFALLADLYQRHIGIYAYKAGFIRQYVAWQPTALEQCESLEQLRVLWHGEKIHCEPALEIPAVGVDTEEDLQKVRAILSR
;
A
#
# COMPACT_ATOMS: atom_id res chain seq x y z
N MET A 1 -8.47 -20.67 0.41
CA MET A 1 -8.48 -19.50 -0.47
C MET A 1 -7.09 -19.32 -1.06
N GLY A 2 -6.94 -19.24 -2.38
CA GLY A 2 -5.70 -18.88 -3.07
C GLY A 2 -5.69 -17.39 -3.38
N PHE A 3 -4.51 -16.76 -3.39
CA PHE A 3 -4.35 -15.37 -3.84
C PHE A 3 -2.99 -15.19 -4.51
N SER A 4 -2.92 -14.24 -5.42
CA SER A 4 -1.69 -13.83 -6.09
C SER A 4 -1.18 -12.53 -5.49
N VAL A 5 0.15 -12.35 -5.42
CA VAL A 5 0.80 -11.08 -5.08
C VAL A 5 1.40 -10.48 -6.33
N ILE A 6 1.15 -9.20 -6.58
CA ILE A 6 1.83 -8.43 -7.63
C ILE A 6 2.64 -7.32 -6.97
N ILE A 7 3.92 -7.23 -7.34
CA ILE A 7 4.89 -6.27 -6.81
C ILE A 7 5.29 -5.32 -7.93
N PRO A 8 4.63 -4.14 -8.06
CA PRO A 8 5.06 -3.13 -9.04
C PRO A 8 6.44 -2.59 -8.65
N SER A 9 7.37 -2.62 -9.60
CA SER A 9 8.77 -2.22 -9.40
C SER A 9 9.26 -1.41 -10.58
N ARG A 10 9.34 -0.08 -10.44
CA ARG A 10 9.87 0.83 -11.45
C ARG A 10 11.37 1.01 -11.26
N TYR A 11 12.11 1.09 -12.36
CA TYR A 11 13.53 1.47 -12.30
C TYR A 11 13.70 2.95 -11.97
N ALA A 12 12.88 3.80 -12.57
CA ALA A 12 12.92 5.24 -12.38
C ALA A 12 12.40 5.62 -10.98
N SER A 13 13.30 6.10 -10.15
CA SER A 13 13.01 6.71 -8.85
C SER A 13 13.81 7.99 -8.73
N SER A 14 13.16 9.11 -8.47
CA SER A 14 13.82 10.42 -8.39
C SER A 14 14.72 10.56 -7.15
N ARG A 15 14.29 10.00 -6.02
CA ARG A 15 15.01 10.09 -4.73
C ARG A 15 16.09 9.01 -4.56
N LEU A 16 15.89 7.83 -5.15
CA LEU A 16 16.80 6.69 -5.04
C LEU A 16 16.82 5.92 -6.38
N PRO A 17 17.64 6.36 -7.37
CA PRO A 17 17.70 5.72 -8.68
C PRO A 17 18.08 4.24 -8.61
N GLY A 18 17.38 3.40 -9.39
CA GLY A 18 17.57 1.95 -9.38
C GLY A 18 17.20 1.28 -8.06
N LYS A 19 16.29 1.90 -7.28
CA LYS A 19 15.86 1.47 -5.95
C LYS A 19 15.64 -0.05 -5.81
N PRO A 20 14.89 -0.75 -6.69
CA PRO A 20 14.64 -2.18 -6.56
C PRO A 20 15.89 -3.06 -6.60
N LEU A 21 16.97 -2.56 -7.22
CA LEU A 21 18.24 -3.27 -7.39
C LEU A 21 19.28 -2.94 -6.32
N LYS A 22 18.98 -2.04 -5.38
CA LYS A 22 19.89 -1.70 -4.28
C LYS A 22 20.15 -2.93 -3.41
N ASP A 23 21.43 -3.17 -3.15
CA ASP A 23 21.86 -4.26 -2.29
C ASP A 23 21.46 -4.02 -0.83
N ILE A 24 20.88 -5.05 -0.21
CA ILE A 24 20.59 -5.13 1.22
C ILE A 24 21.06 -6.51 1.69
N ALA A 25 22.09 -6.56 2.50
CA ALA A 25 22.66 -7.80 3.05
C ALA A 25 22.95 -8.89 1.96
N GLY A 26 23.49 -8.48 0.83
CA GLY A 26 23.90 -9.39 -0.28
C GLY A 26 22.76 -9.77 -1.23
N LYS A 27 21.57 -9.20 -1.11
CA LYS A 27 20.43 -9.43 -2.01
C LYS A 27 19.87 -8.09 -2.50
N PRO A 28 19.34 -8.01 -3.74
CA PRO A 28 18.65 -6.81 -4.20
C PRO A 28 17.35 -6.60 -3.40
N MET A 29 16.96 -5.35 -3.16
CA MET A 29 15.75 -4.99 -2.40
C MET A 29 14.52 -5.74 -2.88
N ILE A 30 14.31 -5.84 -4.19
CA ILE A 30 13.15 -6.54 -4.76
C ILE A 30 13.10 -8.03 -4.38
N GLN A 31 14.23 -8.68 -4.15
CA GLN A 31 14.28 -10.07 -3.71
C GLN A 31 13.77 -10.20 -2.27
N HIS A 32 14.11 -9.26 -1.38
CA HIS A 32 13.56 -9.25 0.00
C HIS A 32 12.04 -9.11 -0.02
N VAL A 33 11.49 -8.18 -0.81
CA VAL A 33 10.04 -8.01 -0.95
C VAL A 33 9.39 -9.28 -1.49
N TRP A 34 9.97 -9.88 -2.52
CA TRP A 34 9.49 -11.12 -3.13
C TRP A 34 9.50 -12.28 -2.12
N GLU A 35 10.59 -12.46 -1.35
CA GLU A 35 10.68 -13.48 -0.31
C GLU A 35 9.62 -13.29 0.78
N LYS A 36 9.35 -12.06 1.21
CA LYS A 36 8.27 -11.74 2.15
C LYS A 36 6.89 -12.08 1.58
N ALA A 37 6.67 -11.78 0.31
CA ALA A 37 5.44 -12.15 -0.39
C ALA A 37 5.26 -13.67 -0.47
N GLN A 38 6.31 -14.44 -0.73
CA GLN A 38 6.26 -15.91 -0.72
C GLN A 38 5.89 -16.46 0.66
N LEU A 39 6.46 -15.88 1.73
CA LEU A 39 6.17 -16.29 3.11
C LEU A 39 4.73 -15.99 3.54
N SER A 40 4.00 -15.16 2.82
CA SER A 40 2.58 -14.88 3.11
C SER A 40 1.64 -16.03 2.78
N GLY A 41 2.12 -17.04 2.06
CA GLY A 41 1.31 -18.15 1.57
C GLY A 41 0.58 -17.84 0.25
N ALA A 42 1.00 -16.82 -0.48
CA ALA A 42 0.52 -16.54 -1.83
C ALA A 42 0.76 -17.74 -2.76
N THR A 43 -0.22 -18.07 -3.59
CA THR A 43 -0.11 -19.14 -4.59
C THR A 43 0.82 -18.74 -5.74
N ARG A 44 0.99 -17.43 -5.95
CA ARG A 44 1.77 -16.86 -7.03
C ARG A 44 2.31 -15.49 -6.62
N VAL A 45 3.58 -15.20 -6.91
CA VAL A 45 4.20 -13.90 -6.63
C VAL A 45 4.85 -13.39 -7.91
N ILE A 46 4.38 -12.26 -8.42
CA ILE A 46 4.73 -11.70 -9.72
C ILE A 46 5.37 -10.32 -9.52
N VAL A 47 6.58 -10.12 -10.01
CA VAL A 47 7.17 -8.77 -10.08
C VAL A 47 6.76 -8.12 -11.39
N ALA A 48 6.13 -6.95 -11.31
CA ALA A 48 5.72 -6.16 -12.47
C ALA A 48 6.69 -5.00 -12.71
N THR A 49 7.43 -5.02 -13.80
CA THR A 49 8.48 -4.04 -14.07
C THR A 49 8.47 -3.55 -15.50
N ASP A 50 8.96 -2.33 -15.71
CA ASP A 50 9.19 -1.72 -17.03
C ASP A 50 10.66 -1.82 -17.49
N HIS A 51 11.52 -2.48 -16.69
CA HIS A 51 12.97 -2.40 -16.94
C HIS A 51 13.63 -3.79 -17.07
N PRO A 52 14.43 -4.02 -18.13
CA PRO A 52 15.05 -5.31 -18.40
C PRO A 52 16.09 -5.74 -17.35
N GLU A 53 16.75 -4.79 -16.66
CA GLU A 53 17.68 -5.15 -15.58
C GLU A 53 16.94 -5.73 -14.36
N ILE A 54 15.77 -5.19 -14.01
CA ILE A 54 14.94 -5.75 -12.93
C ILE A 54 14.45 -7.14 -13.34
N GLU A 55 13.97 -7.29 -14.58
CA GLU A 55 13.57 -8.60 -15.13
C GLU A 55 14.67 -9.63 -15.01
N LYS A 56 15.91 -9.27 -15.45
CA LYS A 56 17.07 -10.14 -15.36
C LYS A 56 17.36 -10.59 -13.93
N VAL A 57 17.34 -9.64 -12.99
CA VAL A 57 17.61 -9.92 -11.57
C VAL A 57 16.54 -10.80 -10.97
N VAL A 58 15.25 -10.57 -11.28
CA VAL A 58 14.14 -11.40 -10.79
C VAL A 58 14.28 -12.84 -11.30
N LYS A 59 14.69 -13.04 -12.55
CA LYS A 59 14.94 -14.37 -13.12
C LYS A 59 16.11 -15.10 -12.44
N VAL A 60 17.12 -14.39 -11.93
CA VAL A 60 18.27 -15.00 -11.22
C VAL A 60 17.82 -15.74 -9.97
N PHE A 61 16.87 -15.20 -9.20
CA PHE A 61 16.31 -15.90 -8.03
C PHE A 61 15.04 -16.70 -8.35
N SER A 62 14.80 -17.01 -9.64
CA SER A 62 13.66 -17.80 -10.13
C SER A 62 12.29 -17.19 -9.81
N GLY A 63 12.21 -15.87 -9.64
CA GLY A 63 10.97 -15.13 -9.46
C GLY A 63 10.19 -15.02 -10.76
N GLU A 64 8.87 -15.04 -10.68
CA GLU A 64 8.01 -14.73 -11.82
C GLU A 64 8.02 -13.24 -12.08
N VAL A 65 8.18 -12.83 -13.35
CA VAL A 65 8.23 -11.43 -13.75
C VAL A 65 7.35 -11.17 -14.96
N CYS A 66 6.62 -10.07 -14.93
CA CYS A 66 5.82 -9.57 -16.03
C CYS A 66 6.37 -8.20 -16.47
N LEU A 67 6.86 -8.13 -17.71
CA LEU A 67 7.23 -6.84 -18.32
C LEU A 67 5.97 -6.05 -18.65
N THR A 68 5.94 -4.80 -18.22
CA THR A 68 4.83 -3.86 -18.37
C THR A 68 5.31 -2.58 -19.03
N SER A 69 4.36 -1.77 -19.53
CA SER A 69 4.65 -0.47 -20.13
C SER A 69 5.35 0.48 -19.12
N ASP A 70 6.23 1.31 -19.63
CA ASP A 70 6.85 2.45 -18.91
C ASP A 70 5.91 3.67 -18.82
N LYS A 71 4.78 3.65 -19.54
CA LYS A 71 3.82 4.76 -19.65
C LYS A 71 2.79 4.82 -18.53
N HIS A 72 2.77 3.82 -17.63
CA HIS A 72 1.83 3.83 -16.50
C HIS A 72 2.12 4.96 -15.52
N ASN A 73 1.09 5.72 -15.19
CA ASN A 73 1.15 6.80 -14.22
C ASN A 73 1.08 6.30 -12.78
N SER A 74 0.48 5.12 -12.55
CA SER A 74 0.26 4.56 -11.22
C SER A 74 0.62 3.08 -11.12
N GLY A 75 0.74 2.60 -9.86
CA GLY A 75 0.89 1.18 -9.56
C GLY A 75 -0.34 0.39 -9.99
N THR A 76 -1.54 0.92 -9.82
CA THR A 76 -2.80 0.25 -10.17
C THR A 76 -2.96 0.04 -11.67
N GLU A 77 -2.53 1.00 -12.51
CA GLU A 77 -2.49 0.81 -13.97
C GLU A 77 -1.54 -0.32 -14.37
N ARG A 78 -0.39 -0.43 -13.70
CA ARG A 78 0.57 -1.53 -13.91
C ARG A 78 -0.02 -2.88 -13.52
N LEU A 79 -0.75 -2.95 -12.40
CA LEU A 79 -1.47 -4.15 -11.99
C LEU A 79 -2.51 -4.55 -13.06
N ALA A 80 -3.25 -3.59 -13.60
CA ALA A 80 -4.24 -3.84 -14.64
C ALA A 80 -3.64 -4.47 -15.90
N GLU A 81 -2.46 -4.03 -16.31
CA GLU A 81 -1.73 -4.66 -17.41
C GLU A 81 -1.33 -6.10 -17.07
N VAL A 82 -0.82 -6.34 -15.85
CA VAL A 82 -0.44 -7.71 -15.42
C VAL A 82 -1.63 -8.65 -15.42
N VAL A 83 -2.74 -8.26 -14.76
CA VAL A 83 -3.94 -9.12 -14.67
C VAL A 83 -4.54 -9.41 -16.05
N THR A 84 -4.36 -8.49 -17.00
CA THR A 84 -4.81 -8.67 -18.39
C THR A 84 -3.86 -9.57 -19.17
N LYS A 85 -2.55 -9.32 -19.13
CA LYS A 85 -1.54 -10.11 -19.84
C LYS A 85 -1.52 -11.57 -19.40
N LEU A 86 -1.71 -11.81 -18.10
CA LEU A 86 -1.70 -13.14 -17.52
C LEU A 86 -3.09 -13.79 -17.50
N ALA A 87 -4.09 -13.12 -18.05
CA ALA A 87 -5.48 -13.60 -18.13
C ALA A 87 -6.01 -14.09 -16.77
N LEU A 88 -5.72 -13.36 -15.68
CA LEU A 88 -6.20 -13.76 -14.34
C LEU A 88 -7.73 -13.73 -14.31
N PRO A 89 -8.39 -14.74 -13.72
CA PRO A 89 -9.85 -14.77 -13.54
C PRO A 89 -10.36 -13.53 -12.81
N ASP A 90 -11.59 -13.10 -13.10
CA ASP A 90 -12.16 -11.88 -12.49
C ASP A 90 -12.34 -11.98 -10.97
N ASP A 91 -12.52 -13.17 -10.44
CA ASP A 91 -12.66 -13.47 -9.01
C ASP A 91 -11.33 -13.74 -8.31
N GLU A 92 -10.22 -13.81 -9.04
CA GLU A 92 -8.89 -13.98 -8.43
C GLU A 92 -8.55 -12.81 -7.51
N ILE A 93 -8.10 -13.15 -6.30
CA ILE A 93 -7.63 -12.17 -5.33
C ILE A 93 -6.20 -11.79 -5.64
N VAL A 94 -5.96 -10.50 -5.85
CA VAL A 94 -4.65 -9.91 -6.13
C VAL A 94 -4.27 -8.96 -5.00
N VAL A 95 -3.16 -9.25 -4.34
CA VAL A 95 -2.58 -8.34 -3.33
C VAL A 95 -1.49 -7.49 -3.99
N ASN A 96 -1.57 -6.19 -3.81
CA ASN A 96 -0.55 -5.24 -4.24
C ASN A 96 0.38 -4.91 -3.07
N ILE A 97 1.66 -5.26 -3.22
CA ILE A 97 2.74 -4.90 -2.28
C ILE A 97 3.68 -3.96 -3.02
N GLN A 98 4.08 -2.87 -2.37
CA GLN A 98 5.05 -1.96 -2.98
C GLN A 98 6.46 -2.57 -3.03
N GLY A 99 7.17 -2.36 -4.15
CA GLY A 99 8.52 -2.91 -4.36
C GLY A 99 9.63 -2.29 -3.48
N ASP A 100 9.27 -1.38 -2.60
CA ASP A 100 10.14 -0.68 -1.65
C ASP A 100 9.86 -1.02 -0.17
N GLU A 101 9.11 -2.10 0.07
CA GLU A 101 8.77 -2.57 1.42
C GLU A 101 9.48 -3.90 1.77
N PRO A 102 10.84 -3.94 1.87
CA PRO A 102 11.59 -5.18 2.09
C PRO A 102 11.34 -5.82 3.46
N LEU A 103 10.78 -5.07 4.41
CA LEU A 103 10.44 -5.54 5.76
C LEU A 103 8.94 -5.75 5.96
N ILE A 104 8.13 -5.81 4.89
CA ILE A 104 6.70 -6.02 5.02
C ILE A 104 6.40 -7.33 5.76
N PRO A 105 5.56 -7.31 6.81
CA PRO A 105 5.20 -8.54 7.52
C PRO A 105 4.34 -9.46 6.65
N PRO A 106 4.72 -10.73 6.44
CA PRO A 106 3.91 -11.66 5.63
C PRO A 106 2.48 -11.85 6.16
N VAL A 107 2.27 -11.72 7.47
CA VAL A 107 0.96 -11.88 8.10
C VAL A 107 -0.05 -10.83 7.61
N ILE A 108 0.36 -9.57 7.38
CA ILE A 108 -0.55 -8.54 6.88
C ILE A 108 -0.85 -8.69 5.39
N VAL A 109 0.07 -9.27 4.61
CA VAL A 109 -0.18 -9.62 3.21
C VAL A 109 -1.27 -10.67 3.10
N LYS A 110 -1.20 -11.70 3.95
CA LYS A 110 -2.25 -12.71 4.06
C LYS A 110 -3.55 -12.10 4.58
N GLN A 111 -3.48 -11.29 5.63
CA GLN A 111 -4.65 -10.67 6.26
C GLN A 111 -5.48 -9.87 5.26
N VAL A 112 -4.86 -9.00 4.45
CA VAL A 112 -5.61 -8.16 3.51
C VAL A 112 -6.32 -9.01 2.43
N ALA A 113 -5.73 -10.12 2.00
CA ALA A 113 -6.36 -11.07 1.08
C ALA A 113 -7.56 -11.78 1.74
N GLU A 114 -7.38 -12.26 2.97
CA GLU A 114 -8.45 -12.92 3.75
C GLU A 114 -9.61 -11.97 4.04
N ASN A 115 -9.33 -10.70 4.33
CA ASN A 115 -10.36 -9.68 4.57
C ASN A 115 -11.22 -9.46 3.32
N LEU A 116 -10.62 -9.39 2.14
CA LEU A 116 -11.36 -9.22 0.89
C LEU A 116 -12.38 -10.35 0.68
N ASP A 117 -11.98 -11.60 0.92
CA ASP A 117 -12.86 -12.76 0.82
C ASP A 117 -13.91 -12.78 1.93
N LYS A 118 -13.50 -12.57 3.19
CA LYS A 118 -14.38 -12.57 4.36
C LYS A 118 -15.52 -11.55 4.26
N TYR A 119 -15.21 -10.35 3.82
CA TYR A 119 -16.19 -9.25 3.75
C TYR A 119 -16.86 -9.11 2.39
N GLN A 120 -16.52 -9.98 1.43
CA GLN A 120 -17.10 -10.02 0.08
C GLN A 120 -17.11 -8.66 -0.61
N VAL A 121 -15.96 -7.96 -0.54
CA VAL A 121 -15.73 -6.68 -1.20
C VAL A 121 -14.82 -6.83 -2.41
N ASN A 122 -14.78 -5.80 -3.26
CA ASN A 122 -13.90 -5.78 -4.42
C ASN A 122 -12.51 -5.19 -4.12
N MET A 123 -12.40 -4.48 -2.99
CA MET A 123 -11.15 -3.86 -2.52
C MET A 123 -11.07 -3.88 -1.00
N ALA A 124 -9.93 -4.29 -0.47
CA ALA A 124 -9.61 -4.25 0.97
C ALA A 124 -8.24 -3.59 1.19
N THR A 125 -8.08 -2.98 2.36
CA THR A 125 -6.84 -2.37 2.83
C THR A 125 -6.69 -2.52 4.34
N LEU A 126 -5.61 -1.98 4.90
CA LEU A 126 -5.34 -2.04 6.34
C LEU A 126 -5.03 -0.65 6.90
N SER A 127 -5.13 -0.55 8.22
CA SER A 127 -4.78 0.66 8.97
C SER A 127 -3.91 0.33 10.18
N VAL A 128 -3.31 1.36 10.76
CA VAL A 128 -2.62 1.32 12.05
C VAL A 128 -3.13 2.46 12.89
N LYS A 129 -3.32 2.21 14.17
CA LYS A 129 -3.71 3.24 15.13
C LYS A 129 -2.68 4.37 15.18
N ILE A 130 -3.16 5.60 15.27
CA ILE A 130 -2.34 6.78 15.53
C ILE A 130 -2.34 7.02 17.04
N ASP A 131 -1.17 6.91 17.66
CA ASP A 131 -1.01 7.14 19.11
C ASP A 131 -0.47 8.54 19.42
N GLU A 132 0.13 9.22 18.44
CA GLU A 132 0.73 10.55 18.63
C GLU A 132 -0.02 11.63 17.87
N ALA A 133 -0.36 12.72 18.56
CA ALA A 133 -1.06 13.84 17.95
C ALA A 133 -0.27 14.50 16.80
N GLN A 134 1.06 14.54 16.88
CA GLN A 134 1.91 15.05 15.80
C GLN A 134 1.73 14.23 14.51
N GLU A 135 1.61 12.90 14.60
CA GLU A 135 1.34 12.04 13.46
C GLU A 135 -0.05 12.34 12.86
N LEU A 136 -1.06 12.57 13.71
CA LEU A 136 -2.41 12.92 13.28
C LEU A 136 -2.46 14.21 12.45
N PHE A 137 -1.70 15.23 12.86
CA PHE A 137 -1.65 16.53 12.16
C PHE A 137 -0.67 16.56 10.98
N ASN A 138 0.08 15.49 10.74
CA ASN A 138 1.00 15.40 9.60
C ASN A 138 0.22 15.11 8.29
N PRO A 139 0.26 15.99 7.28
CA PRO A 139 -0.46 15.78 6.02
C PRO A 139 0.14 14.67 5.16
N ASN A 140 1.37 14.20 5.44
CA ASN A 140 1.97 13.06 4.76
C ASN A 140 1.45 11.72 5.31
N VAL A 141 0.85 11.72 6.48
CA VAL A 141 0.14 10.59 7.06
C VAL A 141 -1.30 10.63 6.60
N VAL A 142 -1.72 9.65 5.81
CA VAL A 142 -3.10 9.54 5.35
C VAL A 142 -3.95 8.96 6.47
N LYS A 143 -4.97 9.69 6.88
CA LYS A 143 -5.98 9.20 7.85
C LYS A 143 -7.04 8.42 7.11
N VAL A 144 -7.57 7.37 7.77
CA VAL A 144 -8.72 6.61 7.30
C VAL A 144 -9.78 6.55 8.38
N LEU A 145 -11.02 6.77 7.99
CA LEU A 145 -12.18 6.68 8.87
C LEU A 145 -13.08 5.55 8.37
N THR A 146 -13.49 4.67 9.27
CA THR A 146 -14.38 3.54 8.97
C THR A 146 -15.68 3.62 9.76
N ASP A 147 -16.69 2.93 9.28
CA ASP A 147 -17.88 2.63 10.07
C ASP A 147 -17.61 1.52 11.10
N LYS A 148 -18.62 1.18 11.89
CA LYS A 148 -18.54 0.12 12.91
C LYS A 148 -18.28 -1.29 12.36
N ASN A 149 -18.45 -1.48 11.05
CA ASN A 149 -18.23 -2.75 10.37
C ASN A 149 -16.93 -2.80 9.58
N GLY A 150 -16.08 -1.76 9.69
CA GLY A 150 -14.81 -1.65 8.97
C GLY A 150 -14.91 -1.14 7.53
N TYR A 151 -16.10 -0.72 7.07
CA TYR A 151 -16.21 -0.09 5.75
C TYR A 151 -15.73 1.34 5.79
N VAL A 152 -14.87 1.70 4.83
CA VAL A 152 -14.27 3.04 4.75
C VAL A 152 -15.33 4.07 4.45
N LEU A 153 -15.38 5.11 5.29
CA LEU A 153 -16.18 6.31 5.08
C LEU A 153 -15.39 7.35 4.28
N TYR A 154 -14.11 7.56 4.59
CA TYR A 154 -13.25 8.48 3.88
C TYR A 154 -11.76 8.27 4.17
N PHE A 155 -10.91 8.71 3.23
CA PHE A 155 -9.48 8.89 3.42
C PHE A 155 -9.12 10.37 3.25
N SER A 156 -8.24 10.91 4.09
CA SER A 156 -7.78 12.29 3.93
C SER A 156 -6.37 12.53 4.48
N ARG A 157 -5.69 13.49 3.87
CA ARG A 157 -4.47 14.08 4.43
C ARG A 157 -4.79 15.04 5.57
N ALA A 158 -6.00 15.60 5.61
CA ALA A 158 -6.48 16.41 6.72
C ALA A 158 -6.73 15.53 7.96
N VAL A 159 -6.89 16.18 9.09
CA VAL A 159 -7.33 15.52 10.34
C VAL A 159 -8.79 15.13 10.22
N ILE A 160 -9.06 13.83 10.24
CA ILE A 160 -10.41 13.28 10.28
C ILE A 160 -10.50 12.15 11.32
N PRO A 161 -11.60 12.12 12.14
CA PRO A 161 -12.56 13.21 12.31
C PRO A 161 -11.96 14.41 13.09
N TRP A 162 -12.53 15.59 12.90
CA TRP A 162 -12.15 16.77 13.66
C TRP A 162 -12.80 16.72 15.06
N HIS A 163 -11.97 16.75 16.11
CA HIS A 163 -12.49 16.83 17.48
C HIS A 163 -12.83 18.28 17.81
N ARG A 164 -14.12 18.60 17.73
CA ARG A 164 -14.61 19.97 17.84
C ARG A 164 -14.04 20.74 19.04
N ASP A 165 -14.09 20.13 20.23
CA ASP A 165 -13.75 20.83 21.47
C ASP A 165 -12.22 20.84 21.75
N GLN A 166 -11.51 19.72 21.44
CA GLN A 166 -10.06 19.66 21.69
C GLN A 166 -9.24 20.44 20.65
N PHE A 167 -9.69 20.48 19.40
CA PHE A 167 -8.90 21.07 18.31
C PHE A 167 -9.32 22.51 17.97
N SER A 168 -10.22 23.13 18.78
CA SER A 168 -10.74 24.48 18.55
C SER A 168 -9.62 25.51 18.32
N ASP A 169 -8.53 25.42 19.10
CA ASP A 169 -7.45 26.42 19.14
C ASP A 169 -6.18 25.97 18.43
N VAL A 170 -6.18 24.80 17.76
CA VAL A 170 -4.97 24.18 17.22
C VAL A 170 -4.21 25.08 16.25
N TYR A 171 -4.91 25.84 15.41
CA TYR A 171 -4.29 26.77 14.47
C TYR A 171 -3.74 28.03 15.11
N GLN A 172 -4.25 28.41 16.29
CA GLN A 172 -3.79 29.56 17.06
C GLN A 172 -2.66 29.19 18.03
N GLN A 173 -2.65 27.94 18.49
CA GLN A 173 -1.70 27.42 19.46
C GLN A 173 -1.16 26.02 19.03
N PRO A 174 -0.37 25.95 17.94
CA PRO A 174 0.14 24.68 17.40
C PRO A 174 0.97 23.87 18.41
N GLN A 175 1.60 24.53 19.37
CA GLN A 175 2.38 23.88 20.44
C GLN A 175 1.53 22.99 21.37
N LYS A 176 0.20 23.15 21.38
CA LYS A 176 -0.71 22.30 22.16
C LYS A 176 -0.92 20.92 21.53
N ILE A 177 -0.54 20.72 20.27
CA ILE A 177 -0.76 19.45 19.55
C ILE A 177 -0.16 18.27 20.34
N GLU A 178 1.00 18.44 20.95
CA GLU A 178 1.68 17.40 21.73
C GLU A 178 0.93 16.95 22.99
N HIS A 179 -0.04 17.74 23.43
CA HIS A 179 -0.79 17.48 24.66
C HIS A 179 -2.20 16.96 24.42
N PHE A 180 -2.60 16.72 23.17
CA PHE A 180 -3.93 16.19 22.88
C PHE A 180 -4.02 14.72 23.25
N ALA A 181 -4.97 14.38 24.11
CA ALA A 181 -5.36 12.99 24.36
C ALA A 181 -6.17 12.48 23.15
N LEU A 182 -5.58 11.63 22.35
CA LEU A 182 -6.29 11.02 21.23
C LEU A 182 -7.34 10.03 21.73
N LEU A 183 -8.52 10.06 21.10
CA LEU A 183 -9.56 9.07 21.36
C LEU A 183 -9.06 7.72 20.86
N ALA A 184 -8.97 6.75 21.75
CA ALA A 184 -8.50 5.41 21.44
C ALA A 184 -9.27 4.84 20.24
N ASP A 185 -8.53 4.22 19.32
CA ASP A 185 -9.02 3.50 18.13
C ASP A 185 -9.80 4.32 17.09
N LEU A 186 -10.08 5.60 17.35
CA LEU A 186 -10.77 6.47 16.40
C LEU A 186 -9.85 6.98 15.28
N TYR A 187 -8.61 7.31 15.62
CA TYR A 187 -7.66 7.84 14.65
C TYR A 187 -6.77 6.73 14.10
N GLN A 188 -6.91 6.48 12.80
CA GLN A 188 -6.22 5.42 12.09
C GLN A 188 -5.39 6.00 10.95
N ARG A 189 -4.15 5.54 10.83
CA ARG A 189 -3.28 5.76 9.67
C ARG A 189 -3.50 4.65 8.65
N HIS A 190 -3.80 5.02 7.41
CA HIS A 190 -3.89 4.09 6.31
C HIS A 190 -2.50 3.49 5.97
N ILE A 191 -2.47 2.19 5.66
CA ILE A 191 -1.30 1.49 5.14
C ILE A 191 -1.52 1.21 3.65
N GLY A 192 -0.51 1.50 2.82
CA GLY A 192 -0.56 1.38 1.36
C GLY A 192 -0.61 -0.04 0.78
N ILE A 193 -1.03 -1.05 1.57
CA ILE A 193 -1.26 -2.41 1.09
C ILE A 193 -2.73 -2.59 0.71
N TYR A 194 -2.96 -3.27 -0.42
CA TYR A 194 -4.30 -3.49 -0.93
C TYR A 194 -4.50 -4.90 -1.45
N ALA A 195 -5.70 -5.43 -1.26
CA ALA A 195 -6.20 -6.57 -2.00
C ALA A 195 -7.36 -6.14 -2.91
N TYR A 196 -7.44 -6.75 -4.08
CA TYR A 196 -8.46 -6.51 -5.10
C TYR A 196 -8.95 -7.82 -5.70
N LYS A 197 -10.17 -7.83 -6.24
CA LYS A 197 -10.51 -8.79 -7.27
C LYS A 197 -9.91 -8.35 -8.62
N ALA A 198 -9.35 -9.28 -9.39
CA ALA A 198 -8.71 -8.96 -10.67
C ALA A 198 -9.67 -8.26 -11.66
N GLY A 199 -10.94 -8.66 -11.70
CA GLY A 199 -11.98 -7.98 -12.47
C GLY A 199 -12.20 -6.54 -12.02
N PHE A 200 -12.14 -6.28 -10.72
CA PHE A 200 -12.27 -4.92 -10.20
C PHE A 200 -11.08 -4.01 -10.56
N ILE A 201 -9.86 -4.55 -10.65
CA ILE A 201 -8.70 -3.77 -11.15
C ILE A 201 -8.96 -3.31 -12.59
N ARG A 202 -9.51 -4.17 -13.46
CA ARG A 202 -9.87 -3.81 -14.84
C ARG A 202 -10.97 -2.73 -14.87
N GLN A 203 -11.97 -2.85 -14.01
CA GLN A 203 -13.04 -1.86 -13.86
C GLN A 203 -12.48 -0.50 -13.39
N TYR A 204 -11.64 -0.51 -12.37
CA TYR A 204 -11.05 0.70 -11.79
C TYR A 204 -10.27 1.52 -12.83
N VAL A 205 -9.43 0.90 -13.64
CA VAL A 205 -8.62 1.63 -14.64
C VAL A 205 -9.45 2.14 -15.83
N ALA A 206 -10.66 1.64 -16.01
CA ALA A 206 -11.61 2.16 -16.99
C ALA A 206 -12.29 3.47 -16.53
N TRP A 207 -12.27 3.77 -15.24
CA TRP A 207 -12.80 5.01 -14.69
C TRP A 207 -11.84 6.18 -14.89
N GLN A 208 -12.41 7.34 -15.21
CA GLN A 208 -11.61 8.57 -15.30
C GLN A 208 -11.18 9.03 -13.90
N PRO A 209 -9.97 9.62 -13.78
CA PRO A 209 -9.54 10.26 -12.55
C PRO A 209 -10.54 11.31 -12.06
N THR A 210 -10.79 11.34 -10.75
CA THR A 210 -11.77 12.24 -10.14
C THR A 210 -11.10 13.48 -9.56
N ALA A 211 -11.83 14.59 -9.46
CA ALA A 211 -11.32 15.80 -8.83
C ALA A 211 -10.95 15.56 -7.34
N LEU A 212 -11.68 14.66 -6.66
CA LEU A 212 -11.45 14.33 -5.27
C LEU A 212 -10.10 13.62 -5.08
N GLU A 213 -9.80 12.60 -5.89
CA GLU A 213 -8.53 11.89 -5.81
C GLU A 213 -7.34 12.78 -6.20
N GLN A 214 -7.55 13.67 -7.16
CA GLN A 214 -6.50 14.62 -7.58
C GLN A 214 -6.19 15.66 -6.50
N CYS A 215 -7.21 16.17 -5.83
CA CYS A 215 -7.06 17.12 -4.73
C CYS A 215 -6.24 16.55 -3.56
N GLU A 216 -6.57 15.33 -3.13
CA GLU A 216 -5.90 14.65 -2.02
C GLU A 216 -4.64 13.88 -2.47
N SER A 217 -4.44 13.66 -3.78
CA SER A 217 -3.46 12.72 -4.35
C SER A 217 -3.59 11.32 -3.73
N LEU A 218 -4.83 10.82 -3.69
CA LEU A 218 -5.23 9.54 -3.10
C LEU A 218 -6.11 8.76 -4.10
N GLU A 219 -5.51 7.83 -4.84
CA GLU A 219 -6.16 7.06 -5.91
C GLU A 219 -7.38 6.26 -5.42
N GLN A 220 -7.35 5.76 -4.19
CA GLN A 220 -8.44 4.99 -3.60
C GLN A 220 -9.74 5.78 -3.40
N LEU A 221 -9.68 7.11 -3.43
CA LEU A 221 -10.88 7.95 -3.38
C LEU A 221 -11.75 7.82 -4.63
N ARG A 222 -11.17 7.40 -5.78
CA ARG A 222 -11.94 7.08 -6.99
C ARG A 222 -12.95 5.97 -6.75
N VAL A 223 -12.57 4.97 -5.95
CA VAL A 223 -13.43 3.84 -5.58
C VAL A 223 -14.66 4.33 -4.81
N LEU A 224 -14.44 5.15 -3.78
CA LEU A 224 -15.52 5.73 -2.98
C LEU A 224 -16.40 6.68 -3.82
N TRP A 225 -15.79 7.45 -4.73
CA TRP A 225 -16.50 8.34 -5.64
C TRP A 225 -17.51 7.60 -6.53
N HIS A 226 -17.17 6.39 -6.97
CA HIS A 226 -18.05 5.54 -7.76
C HIS A 226 -19.05 4.72 -6.93
N GLY A 227 -19.11 4.95 -5.60
CA GLY A 227 -20.06 4.27 -4.70
C GLY A 227 -19.68 2.84 -4.33
N GLU A 228 -18.47 2.42 -4.70
CA GLU A 228 -17.93 1.10 -4.33
C GLU A 228 -17.39 1.12 -2.90
N LYS A 229 -17.37 -0.07 -2.28
CA LYS A 229 -16.95 -0.21 -0.89
C LYS A 229 -15.49 -0.68 -0.79
N ILE A 230 -14.77 -0.09 0.15
CA ILE A 230 -13.45 -0.55 0.59
C ILE A 230 -13.58 -1.04 2.03
N HIS A 231 -13.08 -2.22 2.34
CA HIS A 231 -12.98 -2.69 3.71
C HIS A 231 -11.58 -2.43 4.26
N CYS A 232 -11.50 -1.95 5.51
CA CYS A 232 -10.24 -1.62 6.18
C CYS A 232 -10.27 -2.16 7.61
N GLU A 233 -9.34 -3.05 7.96
CA GLU A 233 -9.13 -3.51 9.33
C GLU A 233 -7.79 -3.01 9.88
N PRO A 234 -7.63 -2.93 11.20
CA PRO A 234 -6.31 -2.76 11.82
C PRO A 234 -5.37 -3.90 11.43
N ALA A 235 -4.13 -3.56 11.08
CA ALA A 235 -3.10 -4.54 10.75
C ALA A 235 -2.72 -5.39 11.96
N LEU A 236 -2.59 -6.70 11.76
CA LEU A 236 -2.15 -7.64 12.81
C LEU A 236 -0.70 -7.39 13.24
N GLU A 237 0.11 -6.78 12.38
CA GLU A 237 1.48 -6.37 12.66
C GLU A 237 1.76 -5.04 11.99
N ILE A 238 2.41 -4.12 12.71
CA ILE A 238 2.73 -2.78 12.19
C ILE A 238 3.88 -2.92 11.19
N PRO A 239 3.70 -2.55 9.91
CA PRO A 239 4.78 -2.58 8.94
C PRO A 239 5.84 -1.51 9.25
N ALA A 240 7.09 -1.82 8.96
CA ALA A 240 8.14 -0.81 8.93
C ALA A 240 7.90 0.19 7.80
N VAL A 241 8.55 1.35 7.90
CA VAL A 241 8.50 2.36 6.83
C VAL A 241 9.20 1.82 5.59
N GLY A 242 8.61 2.04 4.42
CA GLY A 242 9.23 1.71 3.12
C GLY A 242 10.53 2.49 2.88
N VAL A 243 11.34 1.99 1.96
CA VAL A 243 12.63 2.61 1.58
C VAL A 243 12.40 3.63 0.48
N ASP A 244 12.44 4.89 0.82
CA ASP A 244 12.27 6.00 -0.14
C ASP A 244 13.54 6.82 -0.34
N THR A 245 14.42 6.83 0.65
CA THR A 245 15.66 7.62 0.68
C THR A 245 16.87 6.72 0.97
N GLU A 246 18.07 7.25 0.78
CA GLU A 246 19.29 6.55 1.18
C GLU A 246 19.35 6.31 2.70
N GLU A 247 18.79 7.24 3.49
CA GLU A 247 18.72 7.08 4.95
C GLU A 247 17.84 5.88 5.34
N ASP A 248 16.68 5.72 4.69
CA ASP A 248 15.80 4.57 4.92
C ASP A 248 16.49 3.26 4.52
N LEU A 249 17.23 3.28 3.40
CA LEU A 249 18.01 2.12 2.96
C LEU A 249 19.06 1.70 4.01
N GLN A 250 19.77 2.65 4.60
CA GLN A 250 20.74 2.35 5.67
C GLN A 250 20.09 1.79 6.92
N LYS A 251 18.90 2.30 7.31
CA LYS A 251 18.13 1.74 8.44
C LYS A 251 17.76 0.28 8.18
N VAL A 252 17.27 -0.04 6.98
CA VAL A 252 16.89 -1.42 6.63
C VAL A 252 18.12 -2.33 6.56
N ARG A 253 19.24 -1.86 6.01
CA ARG A 253 20.50 -2.60 6.03
C ARG A 253 20.94 -2.96 7.46
N ALA A 254 20.85 -2.01 8.38
CA ALA A 254 21.21 -2.24 9.79
C ALA A 254 20.30 -3.29 10.48
N ILE A 255 19.03 -3.40 10.07
CA ILE A 255 18.09 -4.39 10.58
C ILE A 255 18.40 -5.78 10.03
N LEU A 256 18.67 -5.91 8.72
CA LEU A 256 18.84 -7.20 8.04
C LEU A 256 20.28 -7.75 8.09
N SER A 257 21.24 -6.98 8.60
CA SER A 257 22.62 -7.43 8.81
C SER A 257 22.87 -8.03 10.20
N ARG A 258 21.84 -8.10 11.03
CA ARG A 258 21.87 -8.73 12.37
C ARG A 258 21.44 -10.20 12.29
#